data_c8dada989fc3de5519abe7711e5148c6
#
_entry.id   c8dada989fc3de5519abe7711e5148c6
#
_cell.length_a   1.000
_cell.length_b   1.000
_cell.length_c   1.000
_cell.angle_alpha   90.00
_cell.angle_beta   90.00
_cell.angle_gamma   90.00
#
_symmetry.space_group_name_H-M   'P 1'
#
loop_
_entity.id
_entity.type
_entity.pdbx_description
1 polymer ?
#
loop_
_entity_poly.entity_id
_entity_poly.type
_entity_poly.pdbx_seq_one_letter_code
_entity_poly.pdbx_strand_id
1 'polypeptide(L)'
;MVKDNEIKAKISPFAIKEGEIKQFDGFEGYVSIVQITNKIDRNHITELEYKILEYVDKYEFITSRQINMLLEMDGIHIDNSRKMVKKLDQMLKTKLLSRYYFGTLEEKAAYKVYCLEKNAKYLLEAREVNVHWKPTDNTKPVAVMKRTLATNQLILAIKSKCSSYKSDEIKKVLMEGKENKLKANGFITFAQGITKIDVAVEAVRREQNWEEKLIARLNLYKEFYENFKEGENGLNEKPYILFVCEDKKHMAEVYKVMAMNKLEFEGKAYFTYDLLQMEESLQNTWHQFIHDEQKIKLQPLNIELLK
;
A
#
# COMPACT_ATOMS: atom_id res chain seq x y z
N MET A 1 -11.74 -43.53 8.53
CA MET A 1 -12.35 -42.27 8.11
C MET A 1 -11.31 -41.17 8.39
N VAL A 2 -10.51 -40.84 7.40
CA VAL A 2 -9.55 -39.77 7.42
C VAL A 2 -10.35 -38.49 7.10
N LYS A 3 -10.43 -37.56 8.02
CA LYS A 3 -11.04 -36.25 7.76
C LYS A 3 -10.11 -35.50 6.82
N ASP A 4 -10.53 -35.30 5.60
CA ASP A 4 -9.94 -34.36 4.65
C ASP A 4 -10.07 -32.95 5.25
N ASN A 5 -9.01 -32.51 5.94
CA ASN A 5 -8.80 -31.12 6.20
C ASN A 5 -8.39 -30.47 4.87
N GLU A 6 -9.36 -30.06 4.06
CA GLU A 6 -9.13 -29.11 3.00
C GLU A 6 -8.48 -27.86 3.63
N ILE A 7 -7.19 -27.71 3.39
CA ILE A 7 -6.47 -26.47 3.68
C ILE A 7 -7.07 -25.43 2.74
N LYS A 8 -8.08 -24.70 3.20
CA LYS A 8 -8.59 -23.53 2.48
C LYS A 8 -7.38 -22.63 2.19
N ALA A 9 -7.00 -22.54 0.94
CA ALA A 9 -5.92 -21.66 0.51
C ALA A 9 -6.18 -20.29 1.10
N LYS A 10 -5.23 -19.75 1.86
CA LYS A 10 -5.36 -18.40 2.43
C LYS A 10 -5.47 -17.41 1.26
N ILE A 11 -6.62 -16.78 1.14
CA ILE A 11 -6.87 -15.74 0.12
C ILE A 11 -6.32 -14.42 0.66
N SER A 12 -5.66 -13.66 -0.20
CA SER A 12 -5.20 -12.32 0.15
C SER A 12 -6.36 -11.45 0.65
N PRO A 13 -6.21 -10.72 1.77
CA PRO A 13 -7.22 -9.77 2.23
C PRO A 13 -7.42 -8.61 1.24
N PHE A 14 -6.44 -8.37 0.35
CA PHE A 14 -6.45 -7.28 -0.63
C PHE A 14 -6.80 -7.75 -2.05
N ALA A 15 -7.11 -9.03 -2.25
CA ALA A 15 -7.60 -9.54 -3.53
C ALA A 15 -9.00 -8.96 -3.84
N ILE A 16 -9.26 -8.66 -5.12
CA ILE A 16 -10.57 -8.22 -5.57
C ILE A 16 -11.52 -9.41 -5.60
N LYS A 17 -12.70 -9.24 -5.02
CA LYS A 17 -13.79 -10.22 -5.08
C LYS A 17 -14.84 -9.77 -6.08
N GLU A 18 -15.44 -10.70 -6.80
CA GLU A 18 -16.57 -10.40 -7.68
C GLU A 18 -17.74 -9.83 -6.90
N GLY A 19 -18.38 -8.81 -7.44
CA GLY A 19 -19.51 -8.13 -6.77
C GLY A 19 -19.14 -7.37 -5.50
N GLU A 20 -17.85 -7.15 -5.23
CA GLU A 20 -17.41 -6.45 -4.03
C GLU A 20 -17.73 -4.95 -4.11
N ILE A 21 -18.39 -4.43 -3.08
CA ILE A 21 -18.77 -3.03 -2.96
C ILE A 21 -18.11 -2.38 -1.75
N LYS A 22 -17.88 -1.08 -1.86
CA LYS A 22 -17.45 -0.23 -0.75
C LYS A 22 -18.65 0.26 0.03
N GLN A 23 -18.69 0.01 1.33
CA GLN A 23 -19.72 0.46 2.22
C GLN A 23 -19.15 1.42 3.25
N PHE A 24 -19.82 2.56 3.46
CA PHE A 24 -19.47 3.52 4.49
C PHE A 24 -19.89 2.99 5.87
N ASP A 25 -18.98 3.05 6.83
CA ASP A 25 -19.17 2.63 8.22
C ASP A 25 -18.64 3.73 9.16
N GLY A 26 -18.88 4.98 8.81
CA GLY A 26 -18.43 6.15 9.56
C GLY A 26 -19.58 6.82 10.32
N PHE A 27 -19.30 8.02 10.81
CA PHE A 27 -20.29 8.87 11.49
C PHE A 27 -20.91 9.86 10.50
N GLU A 28 -22.23 9.89 10.39
CA GLU A 28 -22.96 10.75 9.43
C GLU A 28 -23.25 12.15 9.97
N GLY A 29 -23.13 12.37 11.27
CA GLY A 29 -23.40 13.66 11.91
C GLY A 29 -22.44 14.77 11.51
N TYR A 30 -22.78 16.00 11.85
CA TYR A 30 -21.92 17.19 11.74
C TYR A 30 -21.12 17.40 13.03
N VAL A 31 -19.87 17.83 12.91
CA VAL A 31 -19.02 18.22 14.03
C VAL A 31 -18.39 19.56 13.69
N SER A 32 -18.68 20.58 14.51
CA SER A 32 -18.10 21.91 14.34
C SER A 32 -16.65 21.99 14.84
N ILE A 33 -15.91 22.96 14.35
CA ILE A 33 -14.54 23.20 14.81
C ILE A 33 -14.48 23.50 16.32
N VAL A 34 -15.47 24.20 16.87
CA VAL A 34 -15.59 24.49 18.31
C VAL A 34 -15.69 23.19 19.13
N GLN A 35 -16.46 22.21 18.66
CA GLN A 35 -16.54 20.91 19.33
C GLN A 35 -15.22 20.18 19.31
N ILE A 36 -14.42 20.33 18.24
CA ILE A 36 -13.10 19.72 18.12
C ILE A 36 -12.12 20.41 19.07
N THR A 37 -12.07 21.76 19.08
CA THR A 37 -11.23 22.54 19.99
C THR A 37 -11.51 22.16 21.45
N ASN A 38 -12.80 22.08 21.85
CA ASN A 38 -13.17 21.64 23.20
C ASN A 38 -12.67 20.22 23.54
N LYS A 39 -12.51 19.34 22.53
CA LYS A 39 -11.94 17.98 22.76
C LYS A 39 -10.42 18.02 22.90
N ILE A 40 -9.73 18.94 22.22
CA ILE A 40 -8.31 19.17 22.40
C ILE A 40 -8.06 19.71 23.80
N ASP A 41 -8.80 20.74 24.23
CA ASP A 41 -8.68 21.36 25.56
C ASP A 41 -8.92 20.36 26.70
N ARG A 42 -9.80 19.38 26.47
CA ARG A 42 -10.11 18.29 27.41
C ARG A 42 -9.18 17.08 27.30
N ASN A 43 -8.11 17.14 26.53
CA ASN A 43 -7.18 16.03 26.25
C ASN A 43 -7.86 14.76 25.68
N HIS A 44 -8.94 14.92 24.90
CA HIS A 44 -9.55 13.82 24.15
C HIS A 44 -8.92 13.63 22.77
N ILE A 45 -8.24 14.65 22.26
CA ILE A 45 -7.38 14.62 21.09
C ILE A 45 -5.99 15.00 21.57
N THR A 46 -5.08 14.05 21.56
CA THR A 46 -3.72 14.13 22.10
C THR A 46 -2.69 13.91 20.99
N GLU A 47 -1.41 13.94 21.32
CA GLU A 47 -0.33 13.63 20.37
C GLU A 47 -0.51 12.25 19.69
N LEU A 48 -1.11 11.30 20.35
CA LEU A 48 -1.40 9.99 19.76
C LEU A 48 -2.41 10.08 18.61
N GLU A 49 -3.48 10.87 18.75
CA GLU A 49 -4.44 11.09 17.68
C GLU A 49 -3.78 11.84 16.52
N TYR A 50 -2.99 12.86 16.76
CA TYR A 50 -2.24 13.58 15.72
C TYR A 50 -1.30 12.63 14.97
N LYS A 51 -0.57 11.79 15.67
CA LYS A 51 0.31 10.80 15.06
C LYS A 51 -0.44 9.81 14.16
N ILE A 52 -1.62 9.35 14.60
CA ILE A 52 -2.50 8.51 13.78
C ILE A 52 -2.96 9.27 12.52
N LEU A 53 -3.32 10.55 12.64
CA LEU A 53 -3.74 11.36 11.48
C LEU A 53 -2.59 11.54 10.47
N GLU A 54 -1.36 11.77 10.92
CA GLU A 54 -0.18 11.84 10.05
C GLU A 54 0.05 10.53 9.28
N TYR A 55 -0.12 9.37 9.95
CA TYR A 55 -0.03 8.09 9.26
C TYR A 55 -1.14 7.93 8.21
N VAL A 56 -2.37 8.31 8.55
CA VAL A 56 -3.49 8.21 7.60
C VAL A 56 -3.32 9.17 6.44
N ASP A 57 -2.74 10.36 6.63
CA ASP A 57 -2.39 11.27 5.53
C ASP A 57 -1.31 10.66 4.63
N LYS A 58 -0.21 10.19 5.22
CA LYS A 58 0.91 9.61 4.47
C LYS A 58 0.49 8.39 3.65
N TYR A 59 -0.27 7.47 4.24
CA TYR A 59 -0.61 6.18 3.63
C TYR A 59 -1.99 6.16 2.96
N GLU A 60 -2.73 7.26 2.97
CA GLU A 60 -4.06 7.50 2.38
C GLU A 60 -5.18 6.57 2.88
N PHE A 61 -5.06 5.27 2.66
CA PHE A 61 -5.96 4.23 3.11
C PHE A 61 -5.20 3.24 3.96
N ILE A 62 -5.68 3.02 5.18
CA ILE A 62 -4.94 2.21 6.13
C ILE A 62 -5.90 1.39 7.00
N THR A 63 -5.50 0.20 7.40
CA THR A 63 -6.24 -0.63 8.35
C THR A 63 -5.81 -0.35 9.78
N SER A 64 -6.64 -0.70 10.78
CA SER A 64 -6.26 -0.60 12.20
C SER A 64 -5.01 -1.41 12.54
N ARG A 65 -4.79 -2.55 11.85
CA ARG A 65 -3.57 -3.36 12.02
C ARG A 65 -2.34 -2.63 11.52
N GLN A 66 -2.42 -2.00 10.35
CA GLN A 66 -1.31 -1.22 9.80
C GLN A 66 -1.00 0.03 10.66
N ILE A 67 -2.03 0.71 11.20
CA ILE A 67 -1.82 1.80 12.17
C ILE A 67 -1.09 1.28 13.41
N ASN A 68 -1.50 0.14 13.95
CA ASN A 68 -0.85 -0.45 15.12
C ASN A 68 0.62 -0.80 14.84
N MET A 69 0.92 -1.38 13.68
CA MET A 69 2.32 -1.64 13.26
C MET A 69 3.16 -0.37 13.25
N LEU A 70 2.63 0.74 12.72
CA LEU A 70 3.34 2.02 12.69
C LEU A 70 3.59 2.58 14.09
N LEU A 71 2.59 2.50 14.98
CA LEU A 71 2.73 2.93 16.36
C LEU A 71 3.79 2.09 17.10
N GLU A 72 3.78 0.77 16.92
CA GLU A 72 4.78 -0.13 17.50
C GLU A 72 6.20 0.19 17.02
N MET A 73 6.38 0.50 15.73
CA MET A 73 7.68 0.93 15.18
C MET A 73 8.17 2.26 15.78
N ASP A 74 7.25 3.15 16.17
CA ASP A 74 7.58 4.41 16.84
C ASP A 74 7.65 4.25 18.39
N GLY A 75 7.62 3.01 18.91
CA GLY A 75 7.70 2.70 20.35
C GLY A 75 6.42 2.98 21.14
N ILE A 76 5.30 3.20 20.46
CA ILE A 76 4.00 3.48 21.08
C ILE A 76 3.19 2.19 21.15
N HIS A 77 3.08 1.62 22.36
CA HIS A 77 2.35 0.39 22.57
C HIS A 77 0.91 0.65 23.03
N ILE A 78 -0.05 0.02 22.34
CA ILE A 78 -1.45 -0.01 22.77
C ILE A 78 -1.77 -1.40 23.29
N ASP A 79 -2.02 -1.54 24.58
CA ASP A 79 -2.11 -2.81 25.32
C ASP A 79 -3.05 -3.86 24.70
N ASN A 80 -4.06 -3.42 23.95
CA ASN A 80 -4.94 -4.38 23.26
C ASN A 80 -5.69 -3.74 22.08
N SER A 81 -6.11 -4.59 21.16
CA SER A 81 -6.85 -4.19 19.95
C SER A 81 -8.17 -3.47 20.25
N ARG A 82 -8.84 -3.75 21.37
CA ARG A 82 -10.08 -3.07 21.76
C ARG A 82 -9.86 -1.60 22.10
N LYS A 83 -8.72 -1.26 22.74
CA LYS A 83 -8.35 0.14 23.02
C LYS A 83 -8.12 0.90 21.72
N MET A 84 -7.39 0.30 20.76
CA MET A 84 -7.20 0.88 19.43
C MET A 84 -8.53 1.13 18.71
N VAL A 85 -9.42 0.12 18.64
CA VAL A 85 -10.73 0.26 17.99
C VAL A 85 -11.54 1.38 18.66
N LYS A 86 -11.59 1.43 20.00
CA LYS A 86 -12.30 2.50 20.74
C LYS A 86 -11.75 3.89 20.41
N LYS A 87 -10.43 4.03 20.29
CA LYS A 87 -9.77 5.28 19.91
C LYS A 87 -10.15 5.69 18.50
N LEU A 88 -10.07 4.80 17.53
CA LEU A 88 -10.47 5.05 16.16
C LEU A 88 -11.97 5.39 16.05
N ASP A 89 -12.84 4.74 16.82
CA ASP A 89 -14.28 5.06 16.89
C ASP A 89 -14.52 6.49 17.45
N GLN A 90 -13.69 6.95 18.39
CA GLN A 90 -13.76 8.34 18.86
C GLN A 90 -13.34 9.33 17.75
N MET A 91 -12.31 9.00 16.98
CA MET A 91 -11.86 9.82 15.86
C MET A 91 -12.91 9.87 14.74
N LEU A 92 -13.65 8.79 14.50
CA LEU A 92 -14.81 8.79 13.58
C LEU A 92 -15.91 9.73 14.06
N LYS A 93 -16.30 9.66 15.34
CA LYS A 93 -17.34 10.53 15.94
C LYS A 93 -16.97 12.01 15.96
N THR A 94 -15.69 12.33 15.81
CA THR A 94 -15.17 13.70 15.67
C THR A 94 -14.97 14.13 14.22
N LYS A 95 -15.32 13.30 13.25
CA LYS A 95 -15.09 13.57 11.83
C LYS A 95 -13.63 13.88 11.49
N LEU A 96 -12.71 13.22 12.21
CA LEU A 96 -11.29 13.23 11.88
C LEU A 96 -10.96 12.14 10.88
N LEU A 97 -11.66 11.01 10.97
CA LEU A 97 -11.52 9.86 10.06
C LEU A 97 -12.86 9.49 9.45
N SER A 98 -12.83 8.99 8.22
CA SER A 98 -13.85 8.15 7.63
C SER A 98 -13.46 6.69 7.73
N ARG A 99 -14.45 5.80 7.77
CA ARG A 99 -14.26 4.36 7.79
C ARG A 99 -15.11 3.69 6.73
N TYR A 100 -14.50 2.72 6.07
CA TYR A 100 -15.15 1.89 5.06
C TYR A 100 -14.87 0.42 5.32
N TYR A 101 -15.71 -0.45 4.80
CA TYR A 101 -15.41 -1.86 4.61
C TYR A 101 -15.77 -2.30 3.20
N PHE A 102 -15.17 -3.40 2.77
CA PHE A 102 -15.47 -4.01 1.48
C PHE A 102 -16.18 -5.32 1.71
N GLY A 103 -17.21 -5.59 0.98
CA GLY A 103 -17.98 -6.82 1.14
C GLY A 103 -18.85 -7.09 -0.08
N THR A 104 -19.33 -8.31 -0.17
CA THR A 104 -20.38 -8.71 -1.08
C THR A 104 -21.71 -8.69 -0.34
N LEU A 105 -22.82 -8.95 -1.04
CA LEU A 105 -24.14 -9.09 -0.40
C LEU A 105 -24.18 -10.25 0.62
N GLU A 106 -23.33 -11.26 0.43
CA GLU A 106 -23.30 -12.49 1.22
C GLU A 106 -22.22 -12.49 2.31
N GLU A 107 -21.09 -11.80 2.10
CA GLU A 107 -19.96 -11.78 3.01
C GLU A 107 -19.66 -10.39 3.54
N LYS A 108 -19.60 -10.26 4.87
CA LYS A 108 -19.05 -9.05 5.50
C LYS A 108 -17.53 -9.00 5.33
N ALA A 109 -17.01 -7.79 5.20
CA ALA A 109 -15.58 -7.56 5.08
C ALA A 109 -14.80 -8.06 6.31
N ALA A 110 -13.62 -8.61 6.04
CA ALA A 110 -12.73 -9.11 7.08
C ALA A 110 -12.02 -7.98 7.86
N TYR A 111 -11.99 -6.74 7.33
CA TYR A 111 -11.28 -5.61 7.94
C TYR A 111 -11.93 -4.27 7.57
N LYS A 112 -11.60 -3.24 8.37
CA LYS A 112 -12.03 -1.86 8.18
C LYS A 112 -10.87 -1.02 7.65
N VAL A 113 -11.21 -0.07 6.77
CA VAL A 113 -10.27 0.86 6.14
C VAL A 113 -10.57 2.27 6.60
N TYR A 114 -9.55 2.98 7.00
CA TYR A 114 -9.62 4.34 7.49
C TYR A 114 -8.97 5.29 6.50
N CYS A 115 -9.52 6.49 6.36
CA CYS A 115 -8.94 7.59 5.61
C CYS A 115 -9.28 8.92 6.31
N LEU A 116 -8.58 9.99 5.95
CA LEU A 116 -8.82 11.30 6.55
C LEU A 116 -10.20 11.88 6.20
N GLU A 117 -10.64 12.80 7.05
CA GLU A 117 -11.76 13.70 6.85
C GLU A 117 -11.31 15.17 6.91
N LYS A 118 -12.19 16.06 6.45
CA LYS A 118 -11.93 17.49 6.36
C LYS A 118 -11.39 18.10 7.67
N ASN A 119 -11.95 17.69 8.81
CA ASN A 119 -11.54 18.22 10.11
C ASN A 119 -10.09 17.80 10.47
N ALA A 120 -9.67 16.61 10.11
CA ALA A 120 -8.28 16.18 10.31
C ALA A 120 -7.32 17.01 9.49
N LYS A 121 -7.66 17.34 8.25
CA LYS A 121 -6.85 18.23 7.41
C LYS A 121 -6.61 19.56 8.13
N TYR A 122 -7.67 20.19 8.64
CA TYR A 122 -7.53 21.47 9.36
C TYR A 122 -6.66 21.37 10.63
N LEU A 123 -6.76 20.25 11.37
CA LEU A 123 -5.93 20.04 12.55
C LEU A 123 -4.46 19.86 12.21
N LEU A 124 -4.15 19.13 11.15
CA LEU A 124 -2.78 18.91 10.69
C LEU A 124 -2.18 20.18 10.10
N GLU A 125 -2.93 20.91 9.26
CA GLU A 125 -2.49 22.21 8.70
C GLU A 125 -2.25 23.26 9.80
N ALA A 126 -3.03 23.26 10.87
CA ALA A 126 -2.80 24.12 12.03
C ALA A 126 -1.49 23.81 12.77
N ARG A 127 -0.89 22.65 12.53
CA ARG A 127 0.43 22.22 13.01
C ARG A 127 1.51 22.29 11.93
N GLU A 128 1.26 23.03 10.86
CA GLU A 128 2.19 23.22 9.74
C GLU A 128 2.53 21.92 8.98
N VAL A 129 1.70 20.87 9.11
CA VAL A 129 1.85 19.63 8.34
C VAL A 129 1.28 19.87 6.94
N ASN A 130 2.08 19.57 5.91
CA ASN A 130 1.63 19.64 4.51
C ASN A 130 0.74 18.43 4.20
N VAL A 131 -0.58 18.62 4.21
CA VAL A 131 -1.57 17.54 4.06
C VAL A 131 -1.86 17.26 2.59
N HIS A 132 -1.72 16.00 2.21
CA HIS A 132 -1.93 15.53 0.83
C HIS A 132 -3.38 15.16 0.52
N TRP A 133 -4.18 14.86 1.54
CA TRP A 133 -5.56 14.43 1.40
C TRP A 133 -6.47 15.46 0.71
N LYS A 134 -7.36 14.94 -0.14
CA LYS A 134 -8.42 15.70 -0.82
C LYS A 134 -9.78 15.03 -0.61
N PRO A 135 -10.90 15.78 -0.60
CA PRO A 135 -12.25 15.20 -0.45
C PRO A 135 -12.56 14.08 -1.46
N THR A 136 -12.01 14.17 -2.67
CA THR A 136 -12.17 13.16 -3.72
C THR A 136 -11.47 11.84 -3.39
N ASP A 137 -10.54 11.80 -2.44
CA ASP A 137 -9.85 10.56 -2.06
C ASP A 137 -10.84 9.57 -1.42
N ASN A 138 -11.81 10.08 -0.66
CA ASN A 138 -12.81 9.26 -0.01
C ASN A 138 -13.82 8.63 -1.02
N THR A 139 -13.83 9.07 -2.28
CA THR A 139 -14.69 8.50 -3.33
C THR A 139 -14.00 7.46 -4.21
N LYS A 140 -12.71 7.18 -3.99
CA LYS A 140 -11.97 6.22 -4.78
C LYS A 140 -12.61 4.82 -4.79
N PRO A 141 -12.56 4.09 -5.92
CA PRO A 141 -13.13 2.75 -6.03
C PRO A 141 -12.34 1.72 -5.22
N VAL A 142 -12.97 0.57 -4.94
CA VAL A 142 -12.41 -0.54 -4.16
C VAL A 142 -11.02 -0.96 -4.65
N ALA A 143 -10.86 -1.11 -5.96
CA ALA A 143 -9.59 -1.56 -6.56
C ALA A 143 -8.42 -0.60 -6.26
N VAL A 144 -8.67 0.72 -6.29
CA VAL A 144 -7.66 1.73 -5.94
C VAL A 144 -7.28 1.63 -4.47
N MET A 145 -8.29 1.53 -3.59
CA MET A 145 -8.05 1.41 -2.16
C MET A 145 -7.28 0.12 -1.82
N LYS A 146 -7.62 -1.01 -2.43
CA LYS A 146 -6.92 -2.28 -2.23
C LYS A 146 -5.48 -2.28 -2.76
N ARG A 147 -5.22 -1.60 -3.88
CA ARG A 147 -3.83 -1.37 -4.35
C ARG A 147 -3.03 -0.61 -3.31
N THR A 148 -3.57 0.47 -2.77
CA THR A 148 -2.92 1.26 -1.72
C THR A 148 -2.66 0.41 -0.48
N LEU A 149 -3.65 -0.34 0.01
CA LEU A 149 -3.51 -1.20 1.19
C LEU A 149 -2.44 -2.29 1.04
N ALA A 150 -2.35 -2.91 -0.14
CA ALA A 150 -1.34 -3.92 -0.44
C ALA A 150 0.07 -3.30 -0.54
N THR A 151 0.18 -2.13 -1.18
CA THR A 151 1.42 -1.36 -1.21
C THR A 151 1.87 -0.99 0.20
N ASN A 152 0.96 -0.48 1.03
CA ASN A 152 1.25 -0.14 2.42
C ASN A 152 1.70 -1.37 3.21
N GLN A 153 1.04 -2.53 3.04
CA GLN A 153 1.42 -3.76 3.73
C GLN A 153 2.84 -4.19 3.39
N LEU A 154 3.24 -4.12 2.11
CA LEU A 154 4.61 -4.40 1.69
C LEU A 154 5.60 -3.42 2.34
N ILE A 155 5.34 -2.12 2.23
CA ILE A 155 6.22 -1.09 2.79
C ILE A 155 6.40 -1.29 4.30
N LEU A 156 5.30 -1.50 5.04
CA LEU A 156 5.35 -1.71 6.48
C LEU A 156 6.07 -3.01 6.86
N ALA A 157 5.89 -4.08 6.09
CA ALA A 157 6.63 -5.33 6.30
C ALA A 157 8.14 -5.13 6.12
N ILE A 158 8.55 -4.42 5.07
CA ILE A 158 9.96 -4.10 4.82
C ILE A 158 10.51 -3.17 5.92
N LYS A 159 9.79 -2.10 6.23
CA LYS A 159 10.18 -1.13 7.26
C LYS A 159 10.36 -1.78 8.64
N SER A 160 9.55 -2.78 8.97
CA SER A 160 9.60 -3.45 10.29
C SER A 160 10.63 -4.57 10.38
N LYS A 161 11.09 -5.13 9.25
CA LYS A 161 11.88 -6.37 9.24
C LYS A 161 13.27 -6.21 8.60
N CYS A 162 13.48 -5.21 7.75
CA CYS A 162 14.70 -5.07 6.98
C CYS A 162 15.58 -3.95 7.54
N SER A 163 16.77 -4.30 8.00
CA SER A 163 17.74 -3.35 8.55
C SER A 163 18.27 -2.36 7.50
N SER A 164 18.24 -2.74 6.23
CA SER A 164 18.64 -1.91 5.09
C SER A 164 17.59 -0.88 4.65
N TYR A 165 16.36 -0.93 5.20
CA TYR A 165 15.34 0.06 4.91
C TYR A 165 15.80 1.48 5.28
N LYS A 166 15.65 2.43 4.36
CA LYS A 166 16.02 3.84 4.56
C LYS A 166 14.81 4.76 4.59
N SER A 167 13.98 4.70 3.55
CA SER A 167 12.81 5.58 3.42
C SER A 167 11.75 4.98 2.51
N ASP A 168 10.52 5.51 2.62
CA ASP A 168 9.41 5.22 1.73
C ASP A 168 8.65 6.48 1.32
N GLU A 169 8.08 6.44 0.13
CA GLU A 169 7.21 7.48 -0.40
C GLU A 169 6.01 6.84 -1.10
N ILE A 170 4.81 7.30 -0.79
CA ILE A 170 3.58 6.88 -1.47
C ILE A 170 3.35 7.78 -2.68
N LYS A 171 3.00 7.17 -3.81
CA LYS A 171 2.73 7.88 -5.08
C LYS A 171 3.88 8.76 -5.57
N LYS A 172 5.13 8.29 -5.39
CA LYS A 172 6.31 8.98 -5.92
C LYS A 172 6.17 9.24 -7.42
N VAL A 173 6.37 10.48 -7.81
CA VAL A 173 6.45 10.87 -9.23
C VAL A 173 7.78 10.39 -9.79
N LEU A 174 7.73 9.52 -10.80
CA LEU A 174 8.91 9.05 -11.52
C LEU A 174 9.12 9.82 -12.82
N MET A 175 8.01 10.20 -13.48
CA MET A 175 8.02 10.97 -14.72
C MET A 175 6.82 11.91 -14.73
N GLU A 176 7.05 13.16 -15.16
CA GLU A 176 6.01 14.17 -15.34
C GLU A 176 6.24 14.88 -16.68
N GLY A 177 5.54 14.47 -17.70
CA GLY A 177 5.50 15.11 -19.00
C GLY A 177 4.26 15.99 -19.19
N LYS A 178 4.10 16.60 -20.34
CA LYS A 178 2.92 17.43 -20.66
C LYS A 178 1.63 16.62 -20.69
N GLU A 179 1.68 15.40 -21.22
CA GLU A 179 0.51 14.53 -21.41
C GLU A 179 0.57 13.28 -20.52
N ASN A 180 1.77 12.82 -20.15
CA ASN A 180 2.00 11.58 -19.44
C ASN A 180 2.59 11.82 -18.05
N LYS A 181 2.03 11.15 -17.05
CA LYS A 181 2.54 11.18 -15.68
C LYS A 181 2.63 9.77 -15.12
N LEU A 182 3.83 9.38 -14.69
CA LEU A 182 4.08 8.12 -14.02
C LEU A 182 4.30 8.36 -12.52
N LYS A 183 3.42 7.79 -11.70
CA LYS A 183 3.58 7.75 -10.23
C LYS A 183 3.60 6.30 -9.77
N ALA A 184 4.67 5.83 -9.18
CA ALA A 184 4.68 4.52 -8.54
C ALA A 184 3.62 4.44 -7.43
N ASN A 185 2.99 3.29 -7.19
CA ASN A 185 2.03 3.14 -6.08
C ASN A 185 2.74 3.37 -4.73
N GLY A 186 3.95 2.85 -4.59
CA GLY A 186 4.88 3.10 -3.50
C GLY A 186 6.31 3.16 -4.03
N PHE A 187 7.19 3.68 -3.23
CA PHE A 187 8.60 3.76 -3.54
C PHE A 187 9.41 3.49 -2.26
N ILE A 188 10.40 2.63 -2.36
CA ILE A 188 11.24 2.23 -1.22
C ILE A 188 12.69 2.47 -1.58
N THR A 189 13.41 3.10 -0.69
CA THR A 189 14.87 3.23 -0.77
C THR A 189 15.51 2.34 0.27
N PHE A 190 16.42 1.48 -0.16
CA PHE A 190 17.33 0.72 0.69
C PHE A 190 18.71 1.37 0.69
N ALA A 191 19.45 1.18 1.78
CA ALA A 191 20.84 1.60 1.89
C ALA A 191 21.68 0.51 2.57
N GLN A 192 22.78 0.14 1.93
CA GLN A 192 23.77 -0.79 2.45
C GLN A 192 25.17 -0.19 2.24
N GLY A 193 25.76 0.33 3.32
CA GLY A 193 26.98 1.13 3.20
C GLY A 193 26.73 2.39 2.36
N ILE A 194 27.51 2.57 1.31
CA ILE A 194 27.39 3.69 0.36
C ILE A 194 26.40 3.41 -0.78
N THR A 195 25.94 2.17 -0.93
CA THR A 195 25.06 1.76 -2.01
C THR A 195 23.61 2.13 -1.67
N LYS A 196 22.94 2.81 -2.59
CA LYS A 196 21.53 3.13 -2.54
C LYS A 196 20.80 2.34 -3.62
N ILE A 197 19.72 1.66 -3.24
CA ILE A 197 18.89 0.89 -4.17
C ILE A 197 17.45 1.38 -4.04
N ASP A 198 16.92 1.85 -5.16
CA ASP A 198 15.57 2.38 -5.25
C ASP A 198 14.64 1.36 -5.93
N VAL A 199 13.46 1.17 -5.35
CA VAL A 199 12.45 0.21 -5.80
C VAL A 199 11.09 0.89 -5.94
N ALA A 200 10.57 0.94 -7.14
CA ALA A 200 9.19 1.33 -7.42
C ALA A 200 8.26 0.14 -7.18
N VAL A 201 7.24 0.33 -6.38
CA VAL A 201 6.25 -0.71 -6.05
C VAL A 201 4.99 -0.52 -6.88
N GLU A 202 4.56 -1.58 -7.57
CA GLU A 202 3.35 -1.63 -8.38
C GLU A 202 2.43 -2.74 -7.90
N ALA A 203 1.39 -2.38 -7.16
CA ALA A 203 0.38 -3.34 -6.73
C ALA A 203 -0.63 -3.60 -7.86
N VAL A 204 -0.66 -4.80 -8.39
CA VAL A 204 -1.60 -5.23 -9.44
C VAL A 204 -2.77 -5.98 -8.80
N ARG A 205 -3.99 -5.70 -9.26
CA ARG A 205 -5.22 -6.30 -8.75
C ARG A 205 -6.09 -6.77 -9.90
N ARG A 206 -6.77 -7.93 -9.73
CA ARG A 206 -7.71 -8.51 -10.72
C ARG A 206 -9.03 -7.71 -10.77
N GLU A 207 -8.94 -6.43 -11.05
CA GLU A 207 -10.11 -5.58 -11.33
C GLU A 207 -10.57 -5.73 -12.79
N GLN A 208 -11.72 -5.18 -13.12
CA GLN A 208 -12.18 -5.15 -14.52
C GLN A 208 -11.15 -4.49 -15.43
N ASN A 209 -10.82 -5.14 -16.55
CA ASN A 209 -9.83 -4.71 -17.56
C ASN A 209 -8.43 -4.48 -16.94
N TRP A 210 -8.04 -5.32 -15.98
CA TRP A 210 -6.75 -5.15 -15.29
C TRP A 210 -5.55 -5.35 -16.24
N GLU A 211 -5.68 -6.22 -17.25
CA GLU A 211 -4.60 -6.48 -18.21
C GLU A 211 -4.31 -5.24 -19.07
N GLU A 212 -5.35 -4.61 -19.62
CA GLU A 212 -5.20 -3.36 -20.40
C GLU A 212 -4.63 -2.23 -19.54
N LYS A 213 -5.09 -2.11 -18.29
CA LYS A 213 -4.56 -1.13 -17.34
C LYS A 213 -3.08 -1.39 -17.02
N LEU A 214 -2.70 -2.66 -16.87
CA LEU A 214 -1.32 -3.06 -16.67
C LEU A 214 -0.47 -2.70 -17.89
N ILE A 215 -0.91 -3.05 -19.10
CA ILE A 215 -0.18 -2.73 -20.35
C ILE A 215 0.01 -1.21 -20.49
N ALA A 216 -1.03 -0.42 -20.28
CA ALA A 216 -0.92 1.03 -20.30
C ALA A 216 0.11 1.54 -19.27
N ARG A 217 0.11 0.96 -18.08
CA ARG A 217 1.04 1.27 -17.01
C ARG A 217 2.49 0.91 -17.36
N LEU A 218 2.71 -0.26 -17.92
CA LEU A 218 4.01 -0.74 -18.36
C LEU A 218 4.60 0.10 -19.51
N ASN A 219 3.77 0.58 -20.42
CA ASN A 219 4.20 1.51 -21.46
C ASN A 219 4.73 2.84 -20.89
N LEU A 220 4.11 3.36 -19.80
CA LEU A 220 4.64 4.53 -19.09
C LEU A 220 6.01 4.23 -18.44
N TYR A 221 6.19 3.03 -17.87
CA TYR A 221 7.51 2.61 -17.37
C TYR A 221 8.53 2.48 -18.48
N LYS A 222 8.15 1.94 -19.65
CA LYS A 222 9.02 1.86 -20.82
C LYS A 222 9.47 3.26 -21.25
N GLU A 223 8.54 4.20 -21.42
CA GLU A 223 8.82 5.60 -21.74
C GLU A 223 9.77 6.24 -20.71
N PHE A 224 9.49 6.02 -19.42
CA PHE A 224 10.35 6.50 -18.33
C PHE A 224 11.77 5.92 -18.42
N TYR A 225 11.93 4.60 -18.66
CA TYR A 225 13.24 3.97 -18.77
C TYR A 225 14.02 4.43 -20.00
N GLU A 226 13.34 4.63 -21.14
CA GLU A 226 13.97 5.11 -22.38
C GLU A 226 14.46 6.55 -22.25
N ASN A 227 13.73 7.39 -21.52
CA ASN A 227 14.02 8.81 -21.37
C ASN A 227 14.67 9.18 -20.03
N PHE A 228 15.06 8.22 -19.23
CA PHE A 228 15.62 8.44 -17.88
C PHE A 228 16.86 9.34 -17.91
N LYS A 229 16.88 10.34 -17.02
CA LYS A 229 18.02 11.22 -16.78
C LYS A 229 18.41 11.14 -15.30
N GLU A 230 19.70 10.91 -15.05
CA GLU A 230 20.26 10.91 -13.72
C GLU A 230 20.00 12.25 -13.00
N GLY A 231 19.61 12.19 -11.73
CA GLY A 231 19.27 13.35 -10.91
C GLY A 231 17.83 13.83 -11.06
N GLU A 232 17.11 13.45 -12.11
CA GLU A 232 15.70 13.83 -12.30
C GLU A 232 14.80 13.13 -11.28
N ASN A 233 13.87 13.88 -10.68
CA ASN A 233 12.98 13.41 -9.59
C ASN A 233 13.73 12.79 -8.38
N GLY A 234 15.00 13.15 -8.19
CA GLY A 234 15.86 12.66 -7.11
C GLY A 234 16.34 11.22 -7.29
N LEU A 235 16.35 10.72 -8.53
CA LEU A 235 16.80 9.38 -8.90
C LEU A 235 18.20 9.43 -9.54
N ASN A 236 19.16 8.71 -8.97
CA ASN A 236 20.49 8.58 -9.56
C ASN A 236 20.58 7.42 -10.58
N GLU A 237 19.72 6.42 -10.41
CA GLU A 237 19.63 5.26 -11.29
C GLU A 237 18.15 4.91 -11.58
N LYS A 238 17.94 4.13 -12.65
CA LYS A 238 16.62 3.55 -12.93
C LYS A 238 16.23 2.61 -11.79
N PRO A 239 15.11 2.87 -11.09
CA PRO A 239 14.70 2.03 -9.97
C PRO A 239 14.36 0.61 -10.43
N TYR A 240 14.44 -0.38 -9.57
CA TYR A 240 13.81 -1.67 -9.80
C TYR A 240 12.29 -1.53 -9.70
N ILE A 241 11.54 -2.41 -10.38
CA ILE A 241 10.08 -2.46 -10.29
C ILE A 241 9.69 -3.74 -9.54
N LEU A 242 8.96 -3.59 -8.43
CA LEU A 242 8.42 -4.73 -7.69
C LEU A 242 6.92 -4.81 -7.88
N PHE A 243 6.46 -5.83 -8.57
CA PHE A 243 5.04 -6.13 -8.76
C PHE A 243 4.49 -6.91 -7.56
N VAL A 244 3.50 -6.35 -6.88
CA VAL A 244 2.79 -6.98 -5.77
C VAL A 244 1.47 -7.54 -6.28
N CYS A 245 1.40 -8.86 -6.40
CA CYS A 245 0.24 -9.57 -6.92
C CYS A 245 -0.68 -10.10 -5.80
N GLU A 246 -1.88 -10.55 -6.12
CA GLU A 246 -2.82 -11.09 -5.14
C GLU A 246 -2.38 -12.48 -4.63
N ASP A 247 -1.85 -13.30 -5.53
CA ASP A 247 -1.40 -14.67 -5.26
C ASP A 247 -0.34 -15.11 -6.29
N LYS A 248 0.19 -16.33 -6.10
CA LYS A 248 1.20 -16.90 -6.98
C LYS A 248 0.72 -17.06 -8.43
N LYS A 249 -0.56 -17.41 -8.63
CA LYS A 249 -1.15 -17.55 -9.97
C LYS A 249 -1.21 -16.20 -10.66
N HIS A 250 -1.62 -15.16 -9.92
CA HIS A 250 -1.64 -13.79 -10.43
C HIS A 250 -0.26 -13.27 -10.84
N MET A 251 0.80 -13.63 -10.09
CA MET A 251 2.17 -13.31 -10.53
C MET A 251 2.47 -13.87 -11.93
N ALA A 252 2.11 -15.13 -12.17
CA ALA A 252 2.32 -15.77 -13.47
C ALA A 252 1.48 -15.11 -14.58
N GLU A 253 0.25 -14.71 -14.27
CA GLU A 253 -0.64 -13.98 -15.20
C GLU A 253 -0.06 -12.61 -15.55
N VAL A 254 0.39 -11.83 -14.55
CA VAL A 254 1.06 -10.53 -14.75
C VAL A 254 2.29 -10.68 -15.63
N TYR A 255 3.16 -11.64 -15.33
CA TYR A 255 4.35 -11.88 -16.15
C TYR A 255 3.98 -12.28 -17.59
N LYS A 256 2.97 -13.14 -17.78
CA LYS A 256 2.50 -13.51 -19.12
C LYS A 256 2.06 -12.30 -19.93
N VAL A 257 1.31 -11.38 -19.34
CA VAL A 257 0.91 -10.12 -19.99
C VAL A 257 2.14 -9.30 -20.37
N MET A 258 3.14 -9.21 -19.50
CA MET A 258 4.39 -8.50 -19.77
C MET A 258 5.16 -9.12 -20.94
N ALA A 259 5.35 -10.43 -20.95
CA ALA A 259 6.08 -11.17 -21.96
C ALA A 259 5.39 -11.07 -23.35
N MET A 260 4.07 -11.25 -23.39
CA MET A 260 3.30 -11.14 -24.65
C MET A 260 3.39 -9.75 -25.28
N ASN A 261 3.58 -8.72 -24.48
CA ASN A 261 3.70 -7.33 -24.93
C ASN A 261 5.16 -6.84 -25.01
N LYS A 262 6.15 -7.70 -24.78
CA LYS A 262 7.61 -7.36 -24.76
C LYS A 262 7.93 -6.22 -23.79
N LEU A 263 7.39 -6.28 -22.59
CA LEU A 263 7.51 -5.26 -21.53
C LEU A 263 8.08 -5.88 -20.24
N GLU A 264 9.08 -6.77 -20.35
CA GLU A 264 9.60 -7.56 -19.22
C GLU A 264 10.58 -6.79 -18.31
N PHE A 265 11.18 -5.70 -18.79
CA PHE A 265 12.19 -4.91 -18.04
C PHE A 265 13.33 -5.79 -17.48
N GLU A 266 14.05 -6.45 -18.38
CA GLU A 266 15.07 -7.45 -18.08
C GLU A 266 16.01 -7.01 -16.93
N GLY A 267 16.16 -7.86 -15.90
CA GLY A 267 16.98 -7.59 -14.72
C GLY A 267 16.46 -6.49 -13.79
N LYS A 268 15.33 -5.83 -14.09
CA LYS A 268 14.76 -4.74 -13.29
C LYS A 268 13.37 -5.03 -12.74
N ALA A 269 12.70 -6.12 -13.17
CA ALA A 269 11.36 -6.49 -12.71
C ALA A 269 11.40 -7.67 -11.74
N TYR A 270 10.82 -7.47 -10.56
CA TYR A 270 10.65 -8.49 -9.53
C TYR A 270 9.19 -8.64 -9.17
N PHE A 271 8.85 -9.78 -8.57
CA PHE A 271 7.46 -10.15 -8.27
C PHE A 271 7.35 -10.68 -6.85
N THR A 272 6.27 -10.32 -6.19
CA THR A 272 5.86 -10.89 -4.90
C THR A 272 4.33 -10.95 -4.84
N TYR A 273 3.77 -11.56 -3.79
CA TYR A 273 2.32 -11.54 -3.57
C TYR A 273 1.99 -11.31 -2.09
N ASP A 274 0.75 -10.87 -1.86
CA ASP A 274 0.32 -10.30 -0.58
C ASP A 274 0.63 -11.17 0.65
N LEU A 275 0.46 -12.49 0.55
CA LEU A 275 0.66 -13.37 1.71
C LEU A 275 2.14 -13.51 2.10
N LEU A 276 3.07 -13.39 1.15
CA LEU A 276 4.51 -13.44 1.45
C LEU A 276 4.98 -12.31 2.35
N GLN A 277 4.24 -11.19 2.40
CA GLN A 277 4.57 -10.06 3.28
C GLN A 277 4.32 -10.38 4.77
N MET A 278 3.61 -11.47 5.06
CA MET A 278 3.34 -11.94 6.42
C MET A 278 4.38 -12.93 6.95
N GLU A 279 5.30 -13.41 6.09
CA GLU A 279 6.39 -14.30 6.50
C GLU A 279 7.31 -13.60 7.51
N GLU A 280 7.94 -14.37 8.38
CA GLU A 280 8.87 -13.83 9.39
C GLU A 280 10.09 -13.18 8.72
N SER A 281 10.64 -13.82 7.70
CA SER A 281 11.74 -13.30 6.87
C SER A 281 11.25 -12.95 5.48
N LEU A 282 11.66 -11.80 4.97
CA LEU A 282 11.35 -11.37 3.61
C LEU A 282 12.43 -11.77 2.59
N GLN A 283 13.53 -12.36 3.02
CA GLN A 283 14.72 -12.63 2.21
C GLN A 283 14.44 -13.39 0.91
N ASN A 284 13.49 -14.34 0.93
CA ASN A 284 13.14 -15.19 -0.23
C ASN A 284 11.72 -14.92 -0.76
N THR A 285 11.14 -13.75 -0.45
CA THR A 285 9.76 -13.43 -0.83
C THR A 285 9.64 -12.76 -2.19
N TRP A 286 10.75 -12.27 -2.75
CA TRP A 286 10.76 -11.72 -4.10
C TRP A 286 11.20 -12.77 -5.10
N HIS A 287 10.61 -12.71 -6.28
CA HIS A 287 10.79 -13.70 -7.33
C HIS A 287 11.16 -13.03 -8.65
N GLN A 288 11.87 -13.77 -9.48
CA GLN A 288 12.14 -13.41 -10.87
C GLN A 288 11.69 -14.54 -11.79
N PHE A 289 11.23 -14.18 -12.99
CA PHE A 289 10.99 -15.17 -14.04
C PHE A 289 12.25 -15.33 -14.87
N ILE A 290 12.67 -16.58 -15.05
CA ILE A 290 13.86 -16.95 -15.81
C ILE A 290 13.43 -17.77 -17.00
N HIS A 291 13.97 -17.44 -18.17
CA HIS A 291 13.84 -18.23 -19.39
C HIS A 291 14.90 -19.35 -19.37
N ASP A 292 14.44 -20.60 -19.39
CA ASP A 292 15.30 -21.79 -19.43
C ASP A 292 14.87 -22.62 -20.66
N GLU A 293 15.67 -22.53 -21.74
CA GLU A 293 15.50 -23.17 -23.05
C GLU A 293 14.09 -23.05 -23.67
N GLN A 294 13.08 -23.67 -23.10
CA GLN A 294 11.68 -23.60 -23.58
C GLN A 294 10.67 -23.40 -22.45
N LYS A 295 11.13 -23.18 -21.22
CA LYS A 295 10.25 -23.06 -20.05
C LYS A 295 10.54 -21.77 -19.29
N ILE A 296 9.47 -21.13 -18.87
CA ILE A 296 9.55 -20.01 -17.95
C ILE A 296 9.45 -20.58 -16.54
N LYS A 297 10.47 -20.32 -15.73
CA LYS A 297 10.52 -20.74 -14.32
C LYS A 297 10.43 -19.52 -13.41
N LEU A 298 9.62 -19.65 -12.38
CA LEU A 298 9.56 -18.68 -11.28
C LEU A 298 10.60 -19.09 -10.23
N GLN A 299 11.59 -18.23 -9.99
CA GLN A 299 12.65 -18.47 -9.03
C GLN A 299 12.56 -17.46 -7.88
N PRO A 300 12.51 -17.92 -6.62
CA PRO A 300 12.69 -17.02 -5.48
C PRO A 300 14.12 -16.51 -5.45
N LEU A 301 14.27 -15.24 -5.09
CA LEU A 301 15.57 -14.58 -4.97
C LEU A 301 15.97 -14.48 -3.51
N ASN A 302 17.21 -14.85 -3.22
CA ASN A 302 17.82 -14.59 -1.93
C ASN A 302 18.41 -13.17 -1.94
N ILE A 303 17.64 -12.22 -1.42
CA ILE A 303 18.02 -10.79 -1.44
C ILE A 303 18.54 -10.38 -0.07
N GLU A 304 19.84 -10.12 0.02
CA GLU A 304 20.52 -9.70 1.25
C GLU A 304 19.90 -8.42 1.88
N LEU A 305 19.41 -7.50 1.05
CA LEU A 305 18.75 -6.27 1.52
C LEU A 305 17.45 -6.54 2.29
N LEU A 306 16.87 -7.73 2.18
CA LEU A 306 15.63 -8.10 2.86
C LEU A 306 15.86 -8.89 4.17
N LYS A 307 17.10 -8.89 4.67
CA LYS A 307 17.46 -9.44 5.98
C LYS A 307 17.10 -8.51 7.13
#